data_2367ca94671c6004ca865e50cb2b1404
#
_entry.id   2367ca94671c6004ca865e50cb2b1404
#
_cell.length_a   1.000
_cell.length_b   1.000
_cell.length_c   1.000
_cell.angle_alpha   90.00
_cell.angle_beta   90.00
_cell.angle_gamma   90.00
#
_symmetry.space_group_name_H-M   'P 1'
#
loop_
_entity.id
_entity.type
_entity.pdbx_description
1 polymer ?
#
loop_
_entity_poly.entity_id
_entity_poly.type
_entity_poly.pdbx_seq_one_letter_code
_entity_poly.pdbx_strand_id
1 'polypeptide(L)'
;MISMDTAIDYMYGLRAKNIRYSMDYSRMGADGTGDCSGTVYAALRKSGASDAGWVLNTDSMHDWLIKNGFRLIAHNKEWNAKRGDIVIFGEKGKSANAAGHVVIFISHSQIIHCTWKTDTVNGVFIENEATACPYSMGWYVYRLDQTPSSSQLQTSALISKPVTSINWISEKWHFVTNIPIYLRTAPTVQSDKIALLGTGSYIQYDAYAYKDGYVWLRQPRIDGTYGYLASGECIGHRRTSYWGSFD
;
A
#
# COMPACT_ATOMS: atom_id res chain seq x y z
N MET A 1 -7.52 -9.13 13.60
CA MET A 1 -7.76 -8.02 12.63
C MET A 1 -6.63 -8.07 11.62
N ILE A 2 -6.94 -7.97 10.32
CA ILE A 2 -5.92 -7.99 9.25
C ILE A 2 -5.17 -6.66 9.23
N SER A 3 -3.84 -6.71 9.07
CA SER A 3 -2.97 -5.55 8.92
C SER A 3 -2.37 -5.54 7.51
N MET A 4 -2.76 -4.58 6.67
CA MET A 4 -2.20 -4.45 5.32
C MET A 4 -0.71 -4.09 5.34
N ASP A 5 -0.23 -3.38 6.37
CA ASP A 5 1.20 -3.13 6.51
C ASP A 5 1.98 -4.42 6.75
N THR A 6 1.47 -5.31 7.61
CA THR A 6 2.09 -6.64 7.83
C THR A 6 2.07 -7.48 6.54
N ALA A 7 0.99 -7.42 5.75
CA ALA A 7 0.92 -8.14 4.47
C ALA A 7 1.96 -7.61 3.47
N ILE A 8 2.07 -6.29 3.36
CA ILE A 8 3.04 -5.65 2.46
C ILE A 8 4.47 -5.93 2.93
N ASP A 9 4.76 -5.87 4.23
CA ASP A 9 6.08 -6.20 4.79
C ASP A 9 6.46 -7.66 4.50
N TYR A 10 5.50 -8.58 4.51
CA TYR A 10 5.75 -9.95 4.10
C TYR A 10 6.15 -10.05 2.61
N MET A 11 5.47 -9.35 1.72
CA MET A 11 5.83 -9.28 0.29
C MET A 11 7.24 -8.69 0.07
N TYR A 12 7.62 -7.66 0.85
CA TYR A 12 8.99 -7.14 0.83
C TYR A 12 10.01 -8.18 1.30
N GLY A 13 9.65 -8.97 2.32
CA GLY A 13 10.47 -10.08 2.79
C GLY A 13 10.70 -11.15 1.71
N LEU A 14 9.67 -11.49 0.94
CA LEU A 14 9.79 -12.41 -0.20
C LEU A 14 10.69 -11.82 -1.31
N ARG A 15 10.54 -10.53 -1.60
CA ARG A 15 11.40 -9.81 -2.55
C ARG A 15 12.87 -9.84 -2.10
N ALA A 16 13.14 -9.56 -0.83
CA ALA A 16 14.50 -9.58 -0.28
C ALA A 16 15.15 -10.97 -0.31
N LYS A 17 14.35 -12.03 -0.26
CA LYS A 17 14.79 -13.43 -0.40
C LYS A 17 15.00 -13.84 -1.86
N ASN A 18 14.68 -12.98 -2.83
CA ASN A 18 14.77 -13.27 -4.25
C ASN A 18 14.05 -14.56 -4.64
N ILE A 19 12.83 -14.77 -4.13
CA ILE A 19 12.04 -15.95 -4.51
C ILE A 19 11.77 -15.94 -6.02
N ARG A 20 11.67 -17.13 -6.62
CA ARG A 20 11.40 -17.29 -8.05
C ARG A 20 9.90 -17.46 -8.30
N TYR A 21 9.44 -16.97 -9.45
CA TYR A 21 8.08 -17.21 -9.89
C TYR A 21 7.89 -18.68 -10.27
N SER A 22 6.86 -19.31 -9.70
CA SER A 22 6.42 -20.66 -10.09
C SER A 22 4.96 -20.85 -9.71
N MET A 23 4.16 -21.43 -10.60
CA MET A 23 2.79 -21.88 -10.31
C MET A 23 2.75 -23.31 -9.72
N ASP A 24 3.90 -23.94 -9.59
CA ASP A 24 4.09 -25.24 -8.96
C ASP A 24 4.63 -25.07 -7.53
N TYR A 25 4.74 -26.16 -6.78
CA TYR A 25 5.29 -26.24 -5.42
C TYR A 25 4.46 -25.43 -4.41
N SER A 26 5.14 -24.77 -3.45
CA SER A 26 4.43 -24.05 -2.38
C SER A 26 3.62 -22.85 -2.87
N ARG A 27 4.05 -22.21 -3.95
CA ARG A 27 3.47 -20.99 -4.51
C ARG A 27 3.44 -19.77 -3.55
N MET A 28 3.80 -19.95 -2.28
CA MET A 28 3.68 -18.97 -1.18
C MET A 28 5.02 -18.34 -0.76
N GLY A 29 6.13 -18.75 -1.35
CA GLY A 29 7.47 -18.26 -1.02
C GLY A 29 8.19 -19.07 0.06
N ALA A 30 7.56 -20.09 0.67
CA ALA A 30 8.15 -20.86 1.78
C ALA A 30 9.36 -21.70 1.34
N ASP A 31 9.33 -22.23 0.15
CA ASP A 31 10.37 -23.05 -0.49
C ASP A 31 11.24 -22.27 -1.49
N GLY A 32 11.13 -20.95 -1.49
CA GLY A 32 11.81 -20.06 -2.46
C GLY A 32 11.05 -19.87 -3.78
N THR A 33 9.82 -20.43 -3.90
CA THR A 33 8.96 -20.25 -5.08
C THR A 33 7.63 -19.60 -4.72
N GLY A 34 7.09 -18.80 -5.64
CA GLY A 34 5.80 -18.15 -5.45
C GLY A 34 5.15 -17.75 -6.76
N ASP A 35 3.82 -17.61 -6.77
CA ASP A 35 3.09 -16.99 -7.86
C ASP A 35 2.30 -15.76 -7.37
N CYS A 36 1.58 -15.09 -8.27
CA CYS A 36 0.89 -13.86 -7.95
C CYS A 36 -0.13 -14.06 -6.82
N SER A 37 -0.98 -15.07 -6.90
CA SER A 37 -2.05 -15.33 -5.93
C SER A 37 -1.55 -16.00 -4.65
N GLY A 38 -0.63 -16.95 -4.76
CA GLY A 38 -0.06 -17.65 -3.61
C GLY A 38 0.71 -16.73 -2.67
N THR A 39 1.52 -15.80 -3.20
CA THR A 39 2.26 -14.84 -2.38
C THR A 39 1.34 -13.83 -1.70
N VAL A 40 0.31 -13.33 -2.39
CA VAL A 40 -0.70 -12.44 -1.79
C VAL A 40 -1.52 -13.17 -0.74
N TYR A 41 -1.92 -14.42 -1.01
CA TYR A 41 -2.59 -15.27 -0.01
C TYR A 41 -1.72 -15.43 1.24
N ALA A 42 -0.46 -15.82 1.09
CA ALA A 42 0.46 -15.98 2.22
C ALA A 42 0.67 -14.68 3.01
N ALA A 43 0.80 -13.55 2.32
CA ALA A 43 0.94 -12.24 2.93
C ALA A 43 -0.28 -11.87 3.79
N LEU A 44 -1.49 -12.08 3.26
CA LEU A 44 -2.73 -11.83 4.00
C LEU A 44 -2.94 -12.82 5.14
N ARG A 45 -2.59 -14.10 4.98
CA ARG A 45 -2.56 -15.09 6.06
C ARG A 45 -1.64 -14.65 7.19
N LYS A 46 -0.44 -14.20 6.86
CA LYS A 46 0.52 -13.68 7.84
C LYS A 46 0.02 -12.44 8.57
N SER A 47 -0.82 -11.65 7.91
CA SER A 47 -1.41 -10.42 8.46
C SER A 47 -2.69 -10.63 9.27
N GLY A 48 -3.20 -11.88 9.39
CA GLY A 48 -4.36 -12.22 10.20
C GLY A 48 -5.62 -12.64 9.42
N ALA A 49 -5.52 -12.86 8.10
CA ALA A 49 -6.63 -13.42 7.33
C ALA A 49 -6.88 -14.90 7.66
N SER A 50 -8.12 -15.37 7.48
CA SER A 50 -8.52 -16.75 7.75
C SER A 50 -7.88 -17.74 6.78
N ASP A 51 -7.70 -19.00 7.22
CA ASP A 51 -7.23 -20.07 6.36
C ASP A 51 -8.33 -20.50 5.37
N ALA A 52 -7.96 -20.64 4.10
CA ALA A 52 -8.85 -21.18 3.09
C ALA A 52 -8.79 -22.72 2.98
N GLY A 53 -7.83 -23.35 3.68
CA GLY A 53 -7.56 -24.79 3.59
C GLY A 53 -6.72 -25.20 2.39
N TRP A 54 -6.42 -24.28 1.48
CA TRP A 54 -5.60 -24.49 0.27
C TRP A 54 -5.04 -23.16 -0.26
N VAL A 55 -4.01 -23.24 -1.09
CA VAL A 55 -3.38 -22.05 -1.68
C VAL A 55 -4.26 -21.53 -2.83
N LEU A 56 -4.86 -20.37 -2.61
CA LEU A 56 -5.82 -19.77 -3.54
C LEU A 56 -5.17 -19.45 -4.90
N ASN A 57 -5.97 -19.57 -5.94
CA ASN A 57 -5.72 -18.94 -7.23
C ASN A 57 -6.42 -17.57 -7.31
N THR A 58 -6.18 -16.84 -8.38
CA THR A 58 -6.73 -15.49 -8.59
C THR A 58 -8.26 -15.50 -8.54
N ASP A 59 -8.90 -16.51 -9.14
CA ASP A 59 -10.36 -16.59 -9.22
C ASP A 59 -11.01 -16.83 -7.85
N SER A 60 -10.51 -17.78 -7.09
CA SER A 60 -11.02 -18.12 -5.76
C SER A 60 -10.74 -17.02 -4.70
N MET A 61 -9.81 -16.12 -4.99
CA MET A 61 -9.43 -15.04 -4.08
C MET A 61 -10.54 -13.99 -3.93
N HIS A 62 -11.40 -13.77 -4.93
CA HIS A 62 -12.49 -12.81 -4.88
C HIS A 62 -13.40 -13.01 -3.66
N ASP A 63 -13.98 -14.19 -3.51
CA ASP A 63 -14.92 -14.48 -2.44
C ASP A 63 -14.23 -14.62 -1.09
N TRP A 64 -12.97 -15.08 -1.10
CA TRP A 64 -12.16 -15.16 0.11
C TRP A 64 -11.79 -13.78 0.66
N LEU A 65 -11.48 -12.80 -0.18
CA LEU A 65 -11.26 -11.42 0.25
C LEU A 65 -12.50 -10.84 0.93
N ILE A 66 -13.68 -11.04 0.34
CA ILE A 66 -14.96 -10.59 0.94
C ILE A 66 -15.17 -11.23 2.32
N LYS A 67 -14.95 -12.55 2.45
CA LYS A 67 -15.05 -13.27 3.74
C LYS A 67 -14.07 -12.76 4.79
N ASN A 68 -12.96 -12.16 4.37
CA ASN A 68 -11.94 -11.57 5.24
C ASN A 68 -12.10 -10.05 5.45
N GLY A 69 -13.27 -9.49 5.15
CA GLY A 69 -13.60 -8.10 5.46
C GLY A 69 -13.14 -7.08 4.42
N PHE A 70 -12.76 -7.53 3.22
CA PHE A 70 -12.54 -6.62 2.11
C PHE A 70 -13.85 -6.31 1.39
N ARG A 71 -13.97 -5.10 0.87
CA ARG A 71 -15.08 -4.68 0.01
C ARG A 71 -14.60 -4.52 -1.43
N LEU A 72 -15.41 -4.92 -2.39
CA LEU A 72 -15.25 -4.53 -3.78
C LEU A 72 -15.59 -3.04 -3.91
N ILE A 73 -14.62 -2.20 -4.26
CA ILE A 73 -14.79 -0.75 -4.36
C ILE A 73 -14.81 -0.23 -5.79
N ALA A 74 -14.25 -0.98 -6.73
CA ALA A 74 -14.32 -0.68 -8.16
C ALA A 74 -14.26 -1.96 -9.00
N HIS A 75 -14.93 -1.95 -10.16
CA HIS A 75 -14.88 -2.99 -11.18
C HIS A 75 -14.88 -2.32 -12.55
N ASN A 76 -13.81 -2.51 -13.32
CA ASN A 76 -13.60 -1.94 -14.66
C ASN A 76 -13.85 -0.42 -14.74
N LYS A 77 -13.55 0.30 -13.68
CA LYS A 77 -13.66 1.76 -13.61
C LYS A 77 -12.56 2.35 -12.74
N GLU A 78 -12.20 3.58 -13.02
CA GLU A 78 -11.23 4.33 -12.23
C GLU A 78 -11.63 4.42 -10.76
N TRP A 79 -10.63 4.45 -9.90
CA TRP A 79 -10.78 4.64 -8.46
C TRP A 79 -9.62 5.47 -7.91
N ASN A 80 -9.78 5.99 -6.72
CA ASN A 80 -8.67 6.63 -6.00
C ASN A 80 -7.86 5.54 -5.28
N ALA A 81 -6.77 5.11 -5.92
CA ALA A 81 -5.92 4.04 -5.43
C ALA A 81 -5.25 4.42 -4.09
N LYS A 82 -5.22 3.48 -3.17
CA LYS A 82 -4.61 3.62 -1.84
C LYS A 82 -3.70 2.45 -1.53
N ARG A 83 -2.71 2.71 -0.67
CA ARG A 83 -1.92 1.65 -0.07
C ARG A 83 -2.84 0.62 0.60
N GLY A 84 -2.61 -0.66 0.30
CA GLY A 84 -3.40 -1.78 0.80
C GLY A 84 -4.57 -2.18 -0.11
N ASP A 85 -4.83 -1.48 -1.22
CA ASP A 85 -5.77 -1.97 -2.22
C ASP A 85 -5.21 -3.23 -2.87
N ILE A 86 -6.06 -4.23 -3.03
CA ILE A 86 -5.76 -5.46 -3.76
C ILE A 86 -6.52 -5.40 -5.06
N VAL A 87 -5.80 -5.56 -6.18
CA VAL A 87 -6.43 -5.56 -7.51
C VAL A 87 -6.25 -6.94 -8.14
N ILE A 88 -7.38 -7.55 -8.50
CA ILE A 88 -7.44 -8.81 -9.24
C ILE A 88 -7.78 -8.48 -10.69
N PHE A 89 -6.97 -8.96 -11.60
CA PHE A 89 -7.15 -8.86 -13.05
C PHE A 89 -7.66 -10.18 -13.62
N GLY A 90 -8.46 -10.09 -14.66
CA GLY A 90 -9.12 -11.22 -15.33
C GLY A 90 -10.60 -11.32 -14.97
N GLU A 91 -11.39 -11.93 -15.85
CA GLU A 91 -12.83 -12.11 -15.66
C GLU A 91 -13.10 -13.09 -14.51
N LYS A 92 -13.91 -12.70 -13.53
CA LYS A 92 -14.31 -13.59 -12.41
C LYS A 92 -15.04 -14.83 -12.96
N GLY A 93 -14.62 -16.00 -12.51
CA GLY A 93 -15.04 -17.31 -13.01
C GLY A 93 -14.12 -17.88 -14.09
N LYS A 94 -13.16 -17.08 -14.61
CA LYS A 94 -12.25 -17.48 -15.68
C LYS A 94 -10.79 -17.05 -15.44
N SER A 95 -10.50 -16.40 -14.31
CA SER A 95 -9.18 -15.83 -13.99
C SER A 95 -8.20 -16.77 -13.31
N ALA A 96 -8.46 -18.08 -13.31
CA ALA A 96 -7.53 -19.07 -12.77
C ALA A 96 -6.29 -19.24 -13.66
N ASN A 97 -5.16 -19.65 -13.04
CA ASN A 97 -3.88 -19.87 -13.72
C ASN A 97 -3.36 -18.61 -14.44
N ALA A 98 -2.86 -18.75 -15.67
CA ALA A 98 -2.29 -17.65 -16.46
C ALA A 98 -3.33 -16.62 -16.97
N ALA A 99 -4.63 -16.88 -16.79
CA ALA A 99 -5.71 -16.00 -17.22
C ALA A 99 -6.03 -14.90 -16.18
N GLY A 100 -5.33 -14.86 -15.07
CA GLY A 100 -5.51 -13.86 -14.02
C GLY A 100 -4.21 -13.37 -13.43
N HIS A 101 -4.27 -12.21 -12.78
CA HIS A 101 -3.16 -11.64 -12.01
C HIS A 101 -3.67 -10.94 -10.76
N VAL A 102 -2.84 -10.81 -9.74
CA VAL A 102 -3.18 -10.05 -8.53
C VAL A 102 -1.99 -9.26 -8.03
N VAL A 103 -2.26 -8.03 -7.58
CA VAL A 103 -1.26 -7.09 -7.06
C VAL A 103 -1.75 -6.46 -5.76
N ILE A 104 -0.81 -5.97 -4.95
CA ILE A 104 -1.10 -5.10 -3.80
C ILE A 104 -0.56 -3.70 -4.10
N PHE A 105 -1.39 -2.68 -4.00
CA PHE A 105 -0.95 -1.30 -4.07
C PHE A 105 -0.18 -0.91 -2.81
N ILE A 106 1.03 -0.42 -2.98
CA ILE A 106 1.88 0.08 -1.89
C ILE A 106 1.89 1.61 -1.81
N SER A 107 1.42 2.27 -2.86
CA SER A 107 1.10 3.70 -2.92
C SER A 107 -0.04 3.91 -3.93
N HIS A 108 -0.35 5.16 -4.26
CA HIS A 108 -1.35 5.48 -5.29
C HIS A 108 -0.92 5.08 -6.72
N SER A 109 0.37 4.83 -6.95
CA SER A 109 0.93 4.56 -8.29
C SER A 109 1.91 3.39 -8.33
N GLN A 110 2.22 2.79 -7.19
CA GLN A 110 3.15 1.66 -7.11
C GLN A 110 2.46 0.42 -6.55
N ILE A 111 2.80 -0.70 -7.14
CA ILE A 111 2.33 -2.03 -6.74
C ILE A 111 3.50 -2.90 -6.29
N ILE A 112 3.20 -3.90 -5.48
CA ILE A 112 4.07 -5.05 -5.23
C ILE A 112 3.34 -6.32 -5.64
N HIS A 113 4.01 -7.15 -6.42
CA HIS A 113 3.43 -8.38 -6.95
C HIS A 113 4.51 -9.42 -7.25
N CYS A 114 4.12 -10.68 -7.31
CA CYS A 114 4.98 -11.76 -7.83
C CYS A 114 4.59 -12.04 -9.27
N THR A 115 5.55 -11.96 -10.20
CA THR A 115 5.29 -12.09 -11.63
C THR A 115 6.46 -12.74 -12.37
N TRP A 116 6.16 -13.34 -13.51
CA TRP A 116 7.14 -13.82 -14.47
C TRP A 116 7.22 -12.83 -15.64
N LYS A 117 8.42 -12.46 -16.02
CA LYS A 117 8.71 -11.63 -17.20
C LYS A 117 9.54 -12.41 -18.21
N THR A 118 10.61 -13.04 -17.73
CA THR A 118 11.48 -13.95 -18.48
C THR A 118 11.99 -15.03 -17.52
N ASP A 119 12.64 -16.06 -18.03
CA ASP A 119 13.23 -17.14 -17.21
C ASP A 119 14.27 -16.62 -16.21
N THR A 120 14.93 -15.52 -16.52
CA THR A 120 15.95 -14.90 -15.65
C THR A 120 15.42 -13.69 -14.86
N VAL A 121 14.28 -13.13 -15.24
CA VAL A 121 13.65 -11.97 -14.60
C VAL A 121 12.25 -12.38 -14.14
N ASN A 122 12.15 -12.92 -12.95
CA ASN A 122 10.89 -13.35 -12.35
C ASN A 122 10.98 -13.29 -10.81
N GLY A 123 9.84 -13.28 -10.13
CA GLY A 123 9.75 -13.18 -8.68
C GLY A 123 8.94 -11.96 -8.21
N VAL A 124 9.31 -11.39 -7.07
CA VAL A 124 8.58 -10.25 -6.48
C VAL A 124 9.19 -8.93 -6.90
N PHE A 125 8.39 -8.08 -7.52
CA PHE A 125 8.79 -6.74 -8.01
C PHE A 125 7.93 -5.64 -7.39
N ILE A 126 8.53 -4.44 -7.35
CA ILE A 126 7.83 -3.18 -7.12
C ILE A 126 7.85 -2.43 -8.45
N GLU A 127 6.69 -2.04 -8.94
CA GLU A 127 6.56 -1.42 -10.26
C GLU A 127 5.51 -0.32 -10.25
N ASN A 128 5.57 0.54 -11.27
CA ASN A 128 4.51 1.51 -11.51
C ASN A 128 3.28 0.77 -12.07
N GLU A 129 2.10 1.04 -11.48
CA GLU A 129 0.85 0.37 -11.85
C GLU A 129 0.45 0.64 -13.30
N ALA A 130 0.70 1.87 -13.80
CA ALA A 130 0.34 2.26 -15.16
C ALA A 130 1.08 1.45 -16.24
N THR A 131 2.25 0.87 -15.92
CA THR A 131 3.06 0.08 -16.86
C THR A 131 2.99 -1.42 -16.60
N ALA A 132 2.70 -1.83 -15.36
CA ALA A 132 2.77 -3.23 -14.96
C ALA A 132 1.40 -3.90 -14.81
N CYS A 133 0.32 -3.13 -14.62
CA CYS A 133 -1.02 -3.69 -14.45
C CYS A 133 -1.69 -4.00 -15.80
N PRO A 134 -2.17 -5.26 -15.99
CA PRO A 134 -2.82 -5.67 -17.24
C PRO A 134 -4.30 -5.26 -17.28
N TYR A 135 -4.60 -3.96 -17.27
CA TYR A 135 -5.96 -3.41 -17.25
C TYR A 135 -6.85 -3.90 -18.42
N SER A 136 -6.25 -4.27 -19.54
CA SER A 136 -6.99 -4.84 -20.68
C SER A 136 -7.70 -6.17 -20.37
N MET A 137 -7.30 -6.86 -19.28
CA MET A 137 -7.94 -8.11 -18.84
C MET A 137 -9.25 -7.87 -18.05
N GLY A 138 -9.58 -6.60 -17.74
CA GLY A 138 -10.58 -6.25 -16.73
C GLY A 138 -10.01 -6.39 -15.31
N TRP A 139 -10.57 -5.65 -14.37
CA TRP A 139 -10.04 -5.61 -13.00
C TRP A 139 -11.11 -5.41 -11.93
N TYR A 140 -10.82 -5.90 -10.72
CA TYR A 140 -11.63 -5.78 -9.52
C TYR A 140 -10.77 -5.26 -8.39
N VAL A 141 -11.18 -4.17 -7.76
CA VAL A 141 -10.44 -3.52 -6.68
C VAL A 141 -11.07 -3.82 -5.33
N TYR A 142 -10.30 -4.42 -4.45
CA TYR A 142 -10.71 -4.77 -3.09
C TYR A 142 -9.97 -3.90 -2.08
N ARG A 143 -10.70 -3.35 -1.12
CA ARG A 143 -10.15 -2.58 0.01
C ARG A 143 -10.64 -3.17 1.31
N LEU A 144 -9.71 -3.36 2.26
CA LEU A 144 -10.05 -3.80 3.60
C LEU A 144 -10.94 -2.77 4.28
N ASP A 145 -12.09 -3.22 4.78
CA ASP A 145 -13.01 -2.37 5.54
C ASP A 145 -12.44 -2.15 6.95
N GLN A 146 -12.07 -0.92 7.26
CA GLN A 146 -11.54 -0.55 8.59
C GLN A 146 -12.67 -0.20 9.58
N THR A 147 -13.91 -0.61 9.31
CA THR A 147 -15.00 -0.47 10.28
C THR A 147 -14.75 -1.42 11.45
N PRO A 148 -14.66 -0.93 12.71
CA PRO A 148 -14.62 -1.82 13.86
C PRO A 148 -15.88 -2.67 13.88
N SER A 149 -15.69 -4.00 14.00
CA SER A 149 -16.80 -4.96 14.13
C SER A 149 -17.72 -4.51 15.27
N SER A 150 -19.01 -4.41 14.97
CA SER A 150 -20.07 -3.96 15.85
C SER A 150 -20.41 -5.00 16.93
N SER A 151 -19.47 -5.32 17.81
CA SER A 151 -19.71 -6.13 18.99
C SER A 151 -19.09 -5.53 20.27
N GLN A 152 -19.15 -4.20 20.39
CA GLN A 152 -19.03 -3.49 21.68
C GLN A 152 -19.75 -2.13 21.58
N LEU A 153 -21.07 -2.19 21.46
CA LEU A 153 -21.94 -1.06 21.74
C LEU A 153 -22.58 -1.31 23.11
N GLN A 154 -21.98 -0.77 24.15
CA GLN A 154 -22.76 -0.16 25.24
C GLN A 154 -21.87 0.78 26.06
N THR A 155 -22.42 1.98 26.18
CA THR A 155 -22.08 3.09 27.09
C THR A 155 -20.90 3.99 26.72
N SER A 156 -21.19 5.06 26.02
CA SER A 156 -21.14 6.45 26.49
C SER A 156 -21.16 7.41 25.30
N ALA A 157 -22.27 8.09 25.12
CA ALA A 157 -22.35 9.28 24.28
C ALA A 157 -21.45 10.36 24.85
N LEU A 158 -20.53 10.88 24.06
CA LEU A 158 -20.12 12.28 23.95
C LEU A 158 -19.02 12.41 22.91
N ILE A 159 -19.39 13.00 21.80
CA ILE A 159 -18.66 13.78 20.80
C ILE A 159 -17.12 13.83 20.98
N SER A 160 -16.40 13.12 20.09
CA SER A 160 -15.14 13.60 19.51
C SER A 160 -14.77 12.75 18.29
N LYS A 161 -14.47 13.41 17.16
CA LYS A 161 -13.90 12.78 15.96
C LYS A 161 -12.70 11.91 16.35
N PRO A 162 -12.49 10.69 15.75
CA PRO A 162 -11.25 9.97 15.95
C PRO A 162 -10.12 10.74 15.27
N VAL A 163 -9.37 11.50 16.05
CA VAL A 163 -8.02 11.93 15.69
C VAL A 163 -7.18 10.66 15.80
N THR A 164 -6.86 10.03 14.68
CA THR A 164 -5.75 9.08 14.61
C THR A 164 -4.50 9.89 14.96
N SER A 165 -4.03 9.76 16.18
CA SER A 165 -2.83 10.45 16.65
C SER A 165 -1.65 9.96 15.81
N ILE A 166 -1.14 10.83 14.95
CA ILE A 166 0.07 10.58 14.19
C ILE A 166 1.23 10.62 15.16
N ASN A 167 2.05 9.58 15.17
CA ASN A 167 3.25 9.54 16.00
C ASN A 167 4.33 10.42 15.37
N TRP A 168 4.35 11.70 15.75
CA TRP A 168 5.34 12.66 15.33
C TRP A 168 6.65 12.46 16.08
N ILE A 169 7.75 12.33 15.35
CA ILE A 169 9.11 12.33 15.89
C ILE A 169 9.62 13.76 15.80
N SER A 170 9.96 14.36 16.95
CA SER A 170 10.47 15.74 16.99
C SER A 170 11.86 15.81 16.40
N GLU A 171 12.02 16.62 15.38
CA GLU A 171 13.31 16.88 14.72
C GLU A 171 13.23 18.24 14.04
N LYS A 172 14.10 19.15 14.43
CA LYS A 172 14.18 20.48 13.80
C LYS A 172 15.35 20.50 12.83
N TRP A 173 15.03 20.55 11.53
CA TRP A 173 16.04 20.55 10.48
C TRP A 173 15.52 21.24 9.20
N HIS A 174 16.30 21.17 8.14
CA HIS A 174 15.97 21.77 6.86
C HIS A 174 15.85 20.68 5.78
N PHE A 175 14.96 20.91 4.81
CA PHE A 175 14.76 20.04 3.67
C PHE A 175 14.72 20.87 2.40
N VAL A 176 15.56 20.53 1.42
CA VAL A 176 15.59 21.16 0.09
C VAL A 176 15.02 20.19 -0.93
N THR A 177 13.98 20.62 -1.63
CA THR A 177 13.28 19.75 -2.60
C THR A 177 14.12 19.53 -3.87
N ASN A 178 14.21 18.27 -4.34
CA ASN A 178 14.84 17.92 -5.62
C ASN A 178 13.81 17.79 -6.76
N ILE A 179 12.53 17.73 -6.41
CA ILE A 179 11.39 17.66 -7.33
C ILE A 179 10.29 18.60 -6.82
N PRO A 180 9.32 19.00 -7.66
CA PRO A 180 8.15 19.73 -7.18
C PRO A 180 7.32 18.88 -6.20
N ILE A 181 6.99 19.44 -5.03
CA ILE A 181 6.25 18.74 -3.96
C ILE A 181 5.10 19.63 -3.47
N TYR A 182 3.90 19.07 -3.26
CA TYR A 182 2.81 19.82 -2.66
C TYR A 182 2.97 19.95 -1.14
N LEU A 183 2.93 21.20 -0.66
CA LEU A 183 2.63 21.51 0.73
C LEU A 183 1.12 21.39 0.95
N ARG A 184 0.70 20.73 2.03
CA ARG A 184 -0.69 20.33 2.26
C ARG A 184 -1.18 20.72 3.65
N THR A 185 -2.51 20.72 3.84
CA THR A 185 -3.17 21.06 5.12
C THR A 185 -3.15 19.93 6.14
N ALA A 186 -2.87 18.70 5.71
CA ALA A 186 -2.71 17.53 6.59
C ALA A 186 -1.71 16.54 5.97
N PRO A 187 -1.06 15.66 6.75
CA PRO A 187 -0.09 14.66 6.26
C PRO A 187 -0.82 13.48 5.61
N THR A 188 -1.46 13.75 4.51
CA THR A 188 -2.10 12.78 3.61
C THR A 188 -2.17 13.37 2.21
N VAL A 189 -2.03 12.52 1.21
CA VAL A 189 -2.07 12.92 -0.22
C VAL A 189 -3.47 13.38 -0.66
N GLN A 190 -4.51 13.10 0.12
CA GLN A 190 -5.89 13.52 -0.14
C GLN A 190 -6.24 14.87 0.47
N SER A 191 -5.38 15.44 1.33
CA SER A 191 -5.67 16.76 1.94
C SER A 191 -5.49 17.89 0.93
N ASP A 192 -6.11 19.03 1.25
CA ASP A 192 -6.02 20.24 0.42
C ASP A 192 -4.58 20.67 0.25
N LYS A 193 -4.29 21.20 -0.95
CA LYS A 193 -2.99 21.72 -1.32
C LYS A 193 -2.90 23.18 -0.87
N ILE A 194 -1.88 23.52 -0.10
CA ILE A 194 -1.56 24.89 0.30
C ILE A 194 -0.77 25.57 -0.81
N ALA A 195 0.29 24.89 -1.30
CA ALA A 195 1.17 25.42 -2.34
C ALA A 195 1.87 24.27 -3.08
N LEU A 196 2.33 24.54 -4.31
CA LEU A 196 3.31 23.72 -5.00
C LEU A 196 4.70 24.30 -4.75
N LEU A 197 5.53 23.55 -4.04
CA LEU A 197 6.94 23.86 -3.81
C LEU A 197 7.74 23.40 -5.03
N GLY A 198 8.43 24.32 -5.70
CA GLY A 198 9.32 23.98 -6.82
C GLY A 198 10.59 23.26 -6.37
N THR A 199 11.35 22.73 -7.32
CA THR A 199 12.70 22.21 -7.06
C THR A 199 13.59 23.31 -6.46
N GLY A 200 14.40 22.95 -5.45
CA GLY A 200 15.26 23.89 -4.70
C GLY A 200 14.52 24.67 -3.61
N SER A 201 13.25 24.39 -3.34
CA SER A 201 12.52 25.02 -2.23
C SER A 201 13.13 24.59 -0.90
N TYR A 202 13.49 25.57 -0.06
CA TYR A 202 14.05 25.37 1.27
C TYR A 202 12.95 25.39 2.33
N ILE A 203 12.83 24.31 3.09
CA ILE A 203 11.75 24.09 4.05
C ILE A 203 12.35 23.82 5.44
N GLN A 204 12.00 24.65 6.41
CA GLN A 204 12.24 24.35 7.82
C GLN A 204 11.10 23.48 8.34
N TYR A 205 11.41 22.39 9.04
CA TYR A 205 10.43 21.52 9.67
C TYR A 205 10.79 21.27 11.15
N ASP A 206 9.80 20.92 11.97
CA ASP A 206 9.97 20.70 13.41
C ASP A 206 9.68 19.27 13.85
N ALA A 207 9.12 18.47 12.97
CA ALA A 207 8.87 17.05 13.22
C ALA A 207 8.68 16.28 11.90
N TYR A 208 8.89 14.97 11.96
CA TYR A 208 8.53 14.07 10.87
C TYR A 208 7.71 12.88 11.38
N ALA A 209 7.00 12.21 10.48
CA ALA A 209 6.25 11.01 10.78
C ALA A 209 6.21 10.06 9.58
N TYR A 210 6.11 8.78 9.87
CA TYR A 210 5.86 7.74 8.88
C TYR A 210 4.36 7.49 8.81
N LYS A 211 3.76 7.73 7.64
CA LYS A 211 2.32 7.56 7.47
C LYS A 211 1.96 7.33 6.02
N ASP A 212 1.10 6.34 5.77
CA ASP A 212 0.53 6.03 4.46
C ASP A 212 1.60 5.82 3.35
N GLY A 213 2.75 5.21 3.71
CA GLY A 213 3.84 4.93 2.77
C GLY A 213 4.78 6.11 2.53
N TYR A 214 4.63 7.21 3.24
CA TYR A 214 5.46 8.40 3.09
C TYR A 214 6.11 8.83 4.41
N VAL A 215 7.25 9.52 4.29
CA VAL A 215 7.84 10.29 5.38
C VAL A 215 7.35 11.72 5.25
N TRP A 216 6.46 12.10 6.14
CA TRP A 216 5.88 13.43 6.20
C TRP A 216 6.72 14.35 7.07
N LEU A 217 7.02 15.54 6.56
CA LEU A 217 7.59 16.64 7.34
C LEU A 217 6.50 17.61 7.76
N ARG A 218 6.59 18.10 8.98
CA ARG A 218 5.68 19.10 9.54
C ARG A 218 6.37 20.46 9.57
N GLN A 219 5.85 21.39 8.76
CA GLN A 219 6.35 22.76 8.66
C GLN A 219 5.51 23.68 9.55
N PRO A 220 6.09 24.33 10.60
CA PRO A 220 5.41 25.41 11.32
C PRO A 220 5.21 26.60 10.38
N ARG A 221 4.04 27.25 10.48
CA ARG A 221 3.67 28.45 9.72
C ARG A 221 3.54 29.65 10.62
N ILE A 222 3.69 30.84 10.05
CA ILE A 222 3.63 32.13 10.79
C ILE A 222 2.27 32.33 11.46
N ASP A 223 1.20 31.82 10.85
CA ASP A 223 -0.17 31.91 11.35
C ASP A 223 -0.50 30.92 12.48
N GLY A 224 0.53 30.20 12.99
CA GLY A 224 0.38 29.20 14.06
C GLY A 224 -0.18 27.85 13.58
N THR A 225 -0.47 27.68 12.30
CA THR A 225 -0.87 26.40 11.69
C THR A 225 0.34 25.60 11.26
N TYR A 226 0.09 24.43 10.66
CA TYR A 226 1.14 23.60 10.07
C TYR A 226 0.85 23.33 8.60
N GLY A 227 1.93 23.29 7.81
CA GLY A 227 1.94 22.69 6.50
C GLY A 227 2.59 21.30 6.56
N TYR A 228 2.22 20.43 5.64
CA TYR A 228 2.74 19.06 5.58
C TYR A 228 3.20 18.72 4.17
N LEU A 229 4.39 18.13 4.05
CA LEU A 229 4.90 17.68 2.75
C LEU A 229 5.51 16.28 2.89
N ALA A 230 5.33 15.46 1.87
CA ALA A 230 6.04 14.20 1.78
C ALA A 230 7.47 14.45 1.29
N SER A 231 8.46 13.93 2.00
CA SER A 231 9.90 14.10 1.69
C SER A 231 10.52 12.86 1.06
N GLY A 232 9.72 11.83 0.85
CA GLY A 232 10.09 10.56 0.26
C GLY A 232 9.15 9.47 0.68
N GLU A 233 9.35 8.28 0.13
CA GLU A 233 8.57 7.09 0.47
C GLU A 233 9.19 6.34 1.63
N CYS A 234 8.38 5.52 2.31
CA CYS A 234 8.84 4.65 3.38
C CYS A 234 8.07 3.33 3.41
N ILE A 235 8.68 2.34 4.05
CA ILE A 235 8.10 1.06 4.39
C ILE A 235 8.12 0.93 5.90
N GLY A 236 6.94 0.90 6.53
CA GLY A 236 6.88 1.02 7.99
C GLY A 236 7.63 2.28 8.44
N HIS A 237 8.62 2.15 9.30
CA HIS A 237 9.47 3.25 9.77
C HIS A 237 10.82 3.35 9.04
N ARG A 238 10.96 2.71 7.88
CA ARG A 238 12.18 2.76 7.07
C ARG A 238 11.94 3.57 5.80
N ARG A 239 12.64 4.71 5.66
CA ARG A 239 12.64 5.49 4.42
C ARG A 239 13.24 4.69 3.27
N THR A 240 12.62 4.77 2.09
CA THR A 240 13.06 4.06 0.87
C THR A 240 13.42 4.98 -0.29
N SER A 241 12.99 6.24 -0.24
CA SER A 241 13.35 7.25 -1.23
C SER A 241 13.53 8.62 -0.59
N TYR A 242 14.24 9.49 -1.30
CA TYR A 242 14.46 10.89 -0.93
C TYR A 242 14.01 11.77 -2.10
N TRP A 243 13.10 12.71 -1.83
CA TRP A 243 12.63 13.70 -2.81
C TRP A 243 13.30 15.06 -2.62
N GLY A 244 14.35 15.09 -1.84
CA GLY A 244 15.20 16.23 -1.54
C GLY A 244 16.38 15.85 -0.66
N SER A 245 17.17 16.84 -0.28
CA SER A 245 18.28 16.73 0.66
C SER A 245 17.92 17.32 2.03
N PHE A 246 18.59 16.85 3.06
CA PHE A 246 18.52 17.36 4.43
C PHE A 246 19.85 18.06 4.73
N ASP A 247 19.84 19.39 4.90
CA ASP A 247 20.99 20.24 5.12
C ASP A 247 20.99 20.83 6.54
#